data_9acb5fb046952c6df5bd09c559af20a7
#
_entry.id   9acb5fb046952c6df5bd09c559af20a7
#
_cell.length_a   1.000
_cell.length_b   1.000
_cell.length_c   1.000
_cell.angle_alpha   90.00
_cell.angle_beta   90.00
_cell.angle_gamma   90.00
#
_symmetry.space_group_name_H-M   'P 1'
#
loop_
_entity.id
_entity.type
_entity.pdbx_description
1 polymer ?
#
loop_
_entity_poly.entity_id
_entity_poly.type
_entity_poly.pdbx_seq_one_letter_code
_entity_poly.pdbx_strand_id
1 'polypeptide(L)'
;MPFIKSAKTVHWTHHSREKMRFYNFSEQRIKRVINSPKRIEEGIAPKTIAMMQSAGSKKHPYEIWVMIQELKQKRKIISAWRYPGITKPGDPLPEEILRELKSIL
;
A
#
# COMPACT_ATOMS: atom_id res chain seq x y z
N MET A 1 -7.54 -6.16 -27.00
CA MET A 1 -7.15 -5.80 -26.69
C MET A 1 -6.82 -5.30 -26.14
N PRO A 2 -6.95 -5.34 -26.07
CA PRO A 2 -6.41 -4.74 -25.61
C PRO A 2 -5.91 -4.51 -24.77
N PHE A 3 -5.90 -4.59 -24.74
CA PHE A 3 -5.32 -4.24 -24.10
C PHE A 3 -4.53 -4.19 -23.36
N ILE A 4 -4.74 -4.39 -23.95
CA ILE A 4 -3.82 -4.33 -23.08
C ILE A 4 -3.32 -3.21 -22.53
N LYS A 5 -3.70 -2.82 -21.86
CA LYS A 5 -3.14 -1.85 -21.40
C LYS A 5 -1.81 -2.16 -20.98
N SER A 6 -0.88 -1.45 -21.35
CA SER A 6 0.47 -1.67 -20.95
C SER A 6 0.57 -1.47 -19.45
N ALA A 7 1.29 -2.34 -18.84
CA ALA A 7 1.51 -2.22 -17.40
C ALA A 7 2.37 -0.99 -17.13
N LYS A 8 2.05 -0.29 -16.06
CA LYS A 8 2.88 0.81 -15.63
C LYS A 8 4.18 0.30 -15.05
N THR A 9 5.24 1.06 -15.21
CA THR A 9 6.50 0.76 -14.55
C THR A 9 6.33 0.95 -13.04
N VAL A 10 6.80 -0.01 -12.28
CA VAL A 10 6.73 0.06 -10.81
C VAL A 10 8.03 0.65 -10.29
N HIS A 11 7.91 1.70 -9.49
CA HIS A 11 9.04 2.35 -8.86
C HIS A 11 8.96 2.17 -7.34
N TRP A 12 9.97 1.52 -6.78
CA TRP A 12 10.04 1.26 -5.33
C TRP A 12 10.83 2.41 -4.70
N THR A 13 10.14 3.23 -3.90
CA THR A 13 10.85 4.33 -3.24
C THR A 13 11.75 3.79 -2.14
N HIS A 14 12.71 4.60 -1.75
CA HIS A 14 13.60 4.23 -0.66
C HIS A 14 12.81 3.97 0.63
N HIS A 15 11.85 4.84 0.91
CA HIS A 15 11.00 4.70 2.10
C HIS A 15 10.22 3.39 2.08
N SER A 16 9.65 3.04 0.92
CA SER A 16 8.89 1.79 0.83
C SER A 16 9.78 0.59 1.08
N ARG A 17 11.01 0.63 0.60
CA ARG A 17 11.94 -0.48 0.82
C ARG A 17 12.31 -0.61 2.28
N GLU A 18 12.46 0.52 2.98
CA GLU A 18 12.73 0.48 4.42
C GLU A 18 11.55 -0.13 5.18
N LYS A 19 10.33 0.25 4.82
CA LYS A 19 9.16 -0.30 5.49
C LYS A 19 9.00 -1.78 5.19
N MET A 20 9.29 -2.19 3.96
CA MET A 20 9.24 -3.60 3.60
C MET A 20 10.22 -4.41 4.45
N ARG A 21 11.42 -3.90 4.66
CA ARG A 21 12.38 -4.58 5.52
C ARG A 21 11.89 -4.62 6.96
N PHE A 22 11.36 -3.51 7.42
CA PHE A 22 10.87 -3.43 8.80
C PHE A 22 9.79 -4.46 9.09
N TYR A 23 8.85 -4.63 8.15
CA TYR A 23 7.74 -5.57 8.34
C TYR A 23 8.02 -6.93 7.72
N ASN A 24 9.17 -7.10 7.11
CA ASN A 24 9.54 -8.34 6.44
C ASN A 24 8.59 -8.69 5.30
N PHE A 25 8.23 -7.71 4.49
CA PHE A 25 7.40 -7.90 3.31
C PHE A 25 8.28 -8.10 2.09
N SER A 26 7.97 -9.12 1.27
CA SER A 26 8.65 -9.32 0.00
C SER A 26 8.00 -8.45 -1.08
N GLU A 27 8.72 -8.23 -2.18
CA GLU A 27 8.14 -7.54 -3.32
C GLU A 27 6.89 -8.27 -3.83
N GLN A 28 6.96 -9.60 -3.86
CA GLN A 28 5.81 -10.38 -4.32
C GLN A 28 4.60 -10.17 -3.43
N ARG A 29 4.82 -10.06 -2.13
CA ARG A 29 3.71 -9.86 -1.20
C ARG A 29 3.05 -8.50 -1.44
N ILE A 30 3.87 -7.47 -1.68
CA ILE A 30 3.35 -6.14 -1.98
C ILE A 30 2.61 -6.14 -3.31
N LYS A 31 3.17 -6.80 -4.32
CA LYS A 31 2.51 -6.87 -5.63
C LYS A 31 1.16 -7.56 -5.54
N ARG A 32 1.03 -8.55 -4.67
CA ARG A 32 -0.26 -9.20 -4.48
C ARG A 32 -1.31 -8.25 -3.94
N VAL A 33 -0.92 -7.40 -3.00
CA VAL A 33 -1.86 -6.39 -2.48
C VAL A 33 -2.31 -5.46 -3.59
N ILE A 34 -1.36 -5.00 -4.41
CA ILE A 34 -1.66 -4.05 -5.47
C ILE A 34 -2.54 -4.69 -6.56
N ASN A 35 -2.27 -5.95 -6.88
CA ASN A 35 -3.00 -6.61 -7.95
C ASN A 35 -4.38 -7.11 -7.54
N SER A 36 -4.59 -7.38 -6.26
CA SER A 36 -5.86 -7.93 -5.78
C SER A 36 -6.22 -7.34 -4.43
N PRO A 37 -6.41 -6.03 -4.36
CA PRO A 37 -6.73 -5.42 -3.07
C PRO A 37 -8.13 -5.82 -2.63
N LYS A 38 -8.27 -6.04 -1.33
CA LYS A 38 -9.57 -6.25 -0.75
C LYS A 38 -10.29 -4.92 -0.58
N ARG A 39 -9.53 -3.86 -0.34
CA ARG A 39 -10.10 -2.53 -0.13
C ARG A 39 -9.14 -1.47 -0.65
N ILE A 40 -9.71 -0.41 -1.18
CA ILE A 40 -8.95 0.73 -1.67
C ILE A 40 -9.50 1.97 -1.00
N GLU A 41 -8.61 2.78 -0.43
CA GLU A 41 -8.99 4.03 0.23
C GLU A 41 -8.20 5.18 -0.41
N GLU A 42 -8.71 6.39 -0.25
CA GLU A 42 -7.98 7.56 -0.72
C GLU A 42 -6.69 7.74 0.07
N GLY A 43 -5.67 8.20 -0.60
CA GLY A 43 -4.42 8.54 0.06
C GLY A 43 -4.45 9.96 0.60
N ILE A 44 -3.30 10.39 1.15
CA ILE A 44 -3.23 11.69 1.81
C ILE A 44 -2.68 12.79 0.91
N ALA A 45 -2.35 12.47 -0.33
CA ALA A 45 -1.81 13.43 -1.28
C ALA A 45 -2.45 13.19 -2.64
N PRO A 46 -2.35 14.15 -3.58
CA PRO A 46 -2.95 13.94 -4.90
C PRO A 46 -2.41 12.69 -5.56
N LYS A 47 -3.31 11.95 -6.19
CA LYS A 47 -3.00 10.74 -6.96
C LYS A 47 -2.45 9.60 -6.12
N THR A 48 -2.64 9.64 -4.80
CA THR A 48 -2.23 8.54 -3.93
C THR A 48 -3.46 7.76 -3.51
N ILE A 49 -3.27 6.45 -3.38
CA ILE A 49 -4.32 5.56 -2.86
C ILE A 49 -3.67 4.55 -1.93
N ALA A 50 -4.45 4.06 -1.00
CA ALA A 50 -4.00 3.03 -0.07
C ALA A 50 -4.77 1.75 -0.38
N MET A 51 -4.05 0.67 -0.57
CA MET A 51 -4.63 -0.64 -0.90
C MET A 51 -4.35 -1.62 0.22
N MET A 52 -5.27 -2.53 0.46
CA MET A 52 -5.17 -3.41 1.60
C MET A 52 -5.58 -4.83 1.25
N GLN A 53 -4.88 -5.78 1.85
CA GLN A 53 -5.33 -7.18 1.89
C GLN A 53 -5.37 -7.65 3.34
N SER A 54 -6.36 -8.49 3.63
CA SER A 54 -6.43 -9.14 4.92
C SER A 54 -5.40 -10.26 4.98
N ALA A 55 -4.88 -10.52 6.17
CA ALA A 55 -3.89 -11.55 6.39
C ALA A 55 -4.06 -12.11 7.79
N GLY A 56 -3.22 -13.08 8.13
CA GLY A 56 -3.27 -13.70 9.44
C GLY A 56 -4.33 -14.78 9.54
N SER A 57 -4.77 -15.02 10.75
CA SER A 57 -5.79 -16.05 11.04
C SER A 57 -7.00 -15.38 11.67
N LYS A 58 -8.04 -16.16 11.90
CA LYS A 58 -9.22 -15.60 12.57
C LYS A 58 -8.89 -15.12 13.98
N LYS A 59 -7.97 -15.81 14.66
CA LYS A 59 -7.59 -15.40 16.00
C LYS A 59 -6.62 -14.24 16.03
N HIS A 60 -5.81 -14.12 14.98
CA HIS A 60 -4.78 -13.07 14.93
C HIS A 60 -4.84 -12.41 13.56
N PRO A 61 -5.93 -11.69 13.29
CA PRO A 61 -6.04 -11.03 11.99
C PRO A 61 -5.15 -9.79 11.94
N TYR A 62 -4.66 -9.49 10.75
CA TYR A 62 -4.00 -8.24 10.52
C TYR A 62 -4.22 -7.85 9.06
N GLU A 63 -3.80 -6.65 8.73
CA GLU A 63 -3.95 -6.14 7.38
C GLU A 63 -2.61 -5.68 6.86
N ILE A 64 -2.40 -5.90 5.57
CA ILE A 64 -1.21 -5.38 4.91
C ILE A 64 -1.66 -4.27 4.00
N TRP A 65 -1.10 -3.08 4.24
CA TRP A 65 -1.44 -1.87 3.52
C TRP A 65 -0.28 -1.42 2.66
N VAL A 66 -0.60 -0.89 1.50
CA VAL A 66 0.39 -0.33 0.58
C VAL A 66 -0.15 0.99 0.09
N MET A 67 0.64 2.03 0.16
CA MET A 67 0.27 3.32 -0.42
C MET A 67 1.06 3.53 -1.69
N ILE A 68 0.35 3.85 -2.76
CA ILE A 68 0.97 4.09 -4.05
C ILE A 68 0.57 5.46 -4.56
N GLN A 69 1.38 5.99 -5.45
CA GLN A 69 1.05 7.20 -6.19
C GLN A 69 0.96 6.81 -7.67
N GLU A 70 -0.20 7.05 -8.26
CA GLU A 70 -0.43 6.73 -9.66
C GLU A 70 0.02 7.90 -10.51
N LEU A 71 0.96 7.65 -11.38
CA LEU A 71 1.42 8.62 -12.35
C LEU A 71 1.11 8.08 -13.73
N LYS A 72 1.31 8.92 -14.75
CA LYS A 72 0.84 8.55 -16.08
C LYS A 72 1.40 7.24 -16.58
N GLN A 73 2.71 7.06 -16.41
CA GLN A 73 3.36 5.86 -16.93
C GLN A 73 4.07 5.05 -15.88
N LYS A 74 3.94 5.44 -14.62
CA LYS A 74 4.55 4.66 -13.57
C LYS A 74 3.72 4.72 -12.31
N ARG A 75 3.95 3.72 -11.47
CA ARG A 75 3.29 3.60 -10.18
C ARG A 75 4.38 3.59 -9.13
N LYS A 76 4.36 4.59 -8.25
CA LYS A 76 5.36 4.67 -7.19
C LYS A 76 4.80 3.99 -5.96
N ILE A 77 5.58 3.07 -5.40
CA ILE A 77 5.24 2.47 -4.12
C ILE A 77 5.80 3.39 -3.05
N ILE A 78 4.91 4.07 -2.33
CA ILE A 78 5.33 5.09 -1.37
C ILE A 78 5.65 4.50 -0.02
N SER A 79 4.82 3.58 0.46
CA SER A 79 5.01 3.00 1.77
C SER A 79 4.20 1.71 1.89
N ALA A 80 4.51 0.94 2.90
CA ALA A 80 3.74 -0.25 3.26
C ALA A 80 3.77 -0.39 4.76
N TRP A 81 2.71 -0.95 5.32
CA TRP A 81 2.68 -1.17 6.78
C TRP A 81 1.73 -2.31 7.11
N ARG A 82 1.85 -2.80 8.32
CA ARG A 82 0.96 -3.83 8.85
C ARG A 82 0.09 -3.17 9.92
N TYR A 83 -1.20 -3.40 9.83
CA TYR A 83 -2.14 -2.94 10.84
C TYR A 83 -2.62 -4.15 11.64
N PRO A 84 -2.36 -4.20 12.95
CA PRO A 84 -2.84 -5.33 13.76
C PRO A 84 -4.34 -5.22 13.96
N GLY A 85 -5.08 -6.24 13.49
CA GLY A 85 -6.51 -6.24 13.61
C GLY A 85 -7.20 -5.93 12.32
N ILE A 86 -8.41 -5.41 12.42
CA ILE A 86 -9.28 -5.17 11.27
C ILE A 86 -9.77 -3.74 11.32
N THR A 87 -9.54 -2.98 10.24
CA THR A 87 -10.07 -1.64 10.12
C THR A 87 -11.42 -1.66 9.43
N LYS A 88 -12.15 -0.57 9.55
CA LYS A 88 -13.43 -0.40 8.86
C LYS A 88 -13.24 0.56 7.69
N PRO A 89 -14.07 0.40 6.64
CA PRO A 89 -14.00 1.35 5.53
C PRO A 89 -14.17 2.77 6.04
N GLY A 90 -13.30 3.66 5.56
CA GLY A 90 -13.34 5.05 5.96
C GLY A 90 -12.60 5.39 7.24
N ASP A 91 -12.07 4.37 7.95
CA ASP A 91 -11.25 4.67 9.13
C ASP A 91 -10.03 5.48 8.69
N PRO A 92 -9.60 6.45 9.48
CA PRO A 92 -8.40 7.20 9.13
C PRO A 92 -7.16 6.31 9.23
N LEU A 93 -6.13 6.68 8.50
CA LEU A 93 -4.85 5.99 8.60
C LEU A 93 -4.28 6.19 10.00
N PRO A 94 -3.49 5.21 10.48
CA PRO A 94 -2.84 5.36 11.78
C PRO A 94 -2.01 6.65 11.84
N GLU A 95 -2.01 7.28 13.01
CA GLU A 95 -1.37 8.57 13.17
C GLU A 95 0.11 8.56 12.84
N GLU A 96 0.81 7.50 13.24
CA GLU A 96 2.23 7.43 12.94
C GLU A 96 2.48 7.25 11.45
N ILE A 97 1.58 6.57 10.74
CA ILE A 97 1.70 6.43 9.29
C ILE A 97 1.48 7.79 8.63
N LEU A 98 0.46 8.53 9.08
CA LEU A 98 0.22 9.87 8.57
C LEU A 98 1.42 10.77 8.77
N ARG A 99 2.03 10.70 9.94
CA ARG A 99 3.18 11.53 10.26
C ARG A 99 4.35 11.21 9.35
N GLU A 100 4.61 9.91 9.15
CA GLU A 100 5.68 9.48 8.26
C GLU A 100 5.44 9.94 6.82
N LEU A 101 4.23 9.75 6.34
CA LEU A 101 3.92 10.08 4.96
C LEU A 101 3.98 11.57 4.70
N LYS A 102 3.57 12.39 5.66
CA LYS A 102 3.62 13.84 5.52
C LYS A 102 5.05 14.33 5.38
N SER A 103 6.02 13.61 5.93
CA SER A 103 7.40 14.04 5.85
C SER A 103 8.06 13.69 4.52
N ILE A 104 7.45 12.80 3.73
CA ILE A 104 8.04 12.35 2.46
C ILE A 104 7.20 12.69 1.24
N LEU A 105 6.00 13.20 1.44
CA LEU A 105 5.11 13.57 0.32
C LEU A 105 4.98 15.07 0.14
#